data_6184be05b77be5eb0d4ef6c1726df08a
#
_entry.id   6184be05b77be5eb0d4ef6c1726df08a
#
_cell.length_a   1.000
_cell.length_b   1.000
_cell.length_c   1.000
_cell.angle_alpha   90.00
_cell.angle_beta   90.00
_cell.angle_gamma   90.00
#
_symmetry.space_group_name_H-M   'P 1'
#
loop_
_entity.id
_entity.type
_entity.pdbx_description
1 polymer ?
#
loop_
_entity_poly.entity_id
_entity_poly.type
_entity_poly.pdbx_seq_one_letter_code
_entity_poly.pdbx_strand_id
1 'polypeptide(L)'
;LRSEVGDDILGVNLDPSHLFWMGADPVEVARALADCIYHVHIKDVRLEPAAGQNTLLDTKGVLEFASRSWNFVTPGTGHDAAWWRRFLETLQDCGYDGALSIEQEDYTIPLEEALQKAVSLLRQALPA
;
A
#
# COMPACT_ATOMS: atom_id res chain seq x y z
N LEU A 1 -16.96 7.95 -14.32
CA LEU A 1 -17.87 7.45 -13.27
C LEU A 1 -18.15 8.52 -12.21
N ARG A 2 -17.12 9.16 -11.58
CA ARG A 2 -17.35 10.29 -10.62
C ARG A 2 -18.21 11.39 -11.23
N SER A 3 -17.88 11.83 -12.43
CA SER A 3 -18.63 12.90 -13.15
C SER A 3 -20.10 12.58 -13.41
N GLU A 4 -20.50 11.31 -13.32
CA GLU A 4 -21.87 10.86 -13.55
C GLU A 4 -22.68 10.72 -12.26
N VAL A 5 -22.01 10.44 -11.13
CA VAL A 5 -22.68 10.21 -9.85
C VAL A 5 -22.57 11.38 -8.88
N GLY A 6 -21.67 12.31 -9.14
CA GLY A 6 -21.32 13.43 -8.24
C GLY A 6 -19.95 13.22 -7.60
N ASP A 7 -19.18 14.29 -7.55
CA ASP A 7 -17.78 14.24 -7.09
C ASP A 7 -17.63 13.94 -5.60
N ASP A 8 -18.68 14.15 -4.83
CA ASP A 8 -18.77 13.92 -3.39
C ASP A 8 -19.33 12.53 -3.00
N ILE A 9 -19.80 11.75 -3.98
CA ILE A 9 -20.42 10.45 -3.73
C ILE A 9 -19.41 9.30 -3.82
N LEU A 10 -18.44 9.41 -4.71
CA LEU A 10 -17.48 8.35 -5.00
C LEU A 10 -16.05 8.84 -4.76
N GLY A 11 -15.34 8.22 -3.84
CA GLY A 11 -13.93 8.43 -3.58
C GLY A 11 -13.10 7.17 -3.72
N VAL A 12 -11.81 7.30 -3.51
CA VAL A 12 -10.83 6.22 -3.58
C VAL A 12 -10.40 5.83 -2.17
N ASN A 13 -10.40 4.53 -1.89
CA ASN A 13 -9.58 3.96 -0.84
C ASN A 13 -8.22 3.62 -1.47
N LEU A 14 -7.22 4.45 -1.21
CA LEU A 14 -5.90 4.30 -1.81
C LEU A 14 -5.09 3.26 -1.04
N ASP A 15 -4.77 2.16 -1.71
CA ASP A 15 -3.93 1.09 -1.19
C ASP A 15 -2.68 0.96 -2.09
N PRO A 16 -1.48 1.35 -1.59
CA PRO A 16 -0.27 1.32 -2.39
C PRO A 16 0.15 -0.11 -2.76
N SER A 17 -0.19 -1.10 -1.95
CA SER A 17 0.22 -2.49 -2.18
C SER A 17 -0.31 -3.05 -3.49
N HIS A 18 -1.56 -2.73 -3.83
CA HIS A 18 -2.17 -3.17 -5.08
C HIS A 18 -1.54 -2.49 -6.30
N LEU A 19 -1.16 -1.22 -6.16
CA LEU A 19 -0.54 -0.46 -7.26
C LEU A 19 0.83 -1.03 -7.63
N PHE A 20 1.64 -1.40 -6.65
CA PHE A 20 2.98 -1.94 -6.88
C PHE A 20 2.98 -3.21 -7.74
N TRP A 21 2.15 -4.22 -7.39
CA TRP A 21 2.14 -5.45 -8.16
C TRP A 21 1.47 -5.28 -9.53
N MET A 22 0.65 -4.23 -9.70
CA MET A 22 0.12 -3.84 -11.00
C MET A 22 1.09 -2.99 -11.83
N GLY A 23 2.24 -2.59 -11.25
CA GLY A 23 3.29 -1.84 -11.95
C GLY A 23 3.07 -0.32 -11.96
N ALA A 24 2.19 0.21 -11.13
CA ALA A 24 2.02 1.65 -10.96
C ALA A 24 2.91 2.20 -9.82
N ASP A 25 3.25 3.50 -9.87
CA ASP A 25 3.89 4.21 -8.75
C ASP A 25 2.80 4.81 -7.85
N PRO A 26 2.65 4.33 -6.59
CA PRO A 26 1.62 4.84 -5.69
C PRO A 26 1.75 6.33 -5.36
N VAL A 27 2.96 6.89 -5.41
CA VAL A 27 3.21 8.32 -5.19
C VAL A 27 2.61 9.15 -6.33
N GLU A 28 2.82 8.73 -7.58
CA GLU A 28 2.22 9.40 -8.74
C GLU A 28 0.69 9.23 -8.77
N VAL A 29 0.19 8.05 -8.39
CA VAL A 29 -1.25 7.82 -8.29
C VAL A 29 -1.88 8.68 -7.20
N ALA A 30 -1.22 8.85 -6.03
CA ALA A 30 -1.70 9.74 -4.98
C ALA A 30 -1.85 11.19 -5.49
N ARG A 31 -0.86 11.70 -6.23
CA ARG A 31 -0.95 13.04 -6.85
C ARG A 31 -2.08 13.15 -7.87
N ALA A 32 -2.24 12.13 -8.71
CA ALA A 32 -3.26 12.13 -9.75
C ALA A 32 -4.70 12.04 -9.21
N LEU A 33 -4.87 11.50 -8.00
CA LEU A 33 -6.18 11.28 -7.36
C LEU A 33 -6.40 12.15 -6.12
N ALA A 34 -5.59 13.20 -5.92
CA ALA A 34 -5.56 14.02 -4.71
C ALA A 34 -6.93 14.52 -4.25
N ASP A 35 -7.78 14.92 -5.21
CA ASP A 35 -9.13 15.46 -4.96
C ASP A 35 -10.20 14.40 -4.62
N CYS A 36 -9.82 13.13 -4.60
CA CYS A 36 -10.78 12.04 -4.42
C CYS A 36 -10.30 10.90 -3.51
N ILE A 37 -9.19 11.06 -2.81
CA ILE A 37 -8.73 10.09 -1.81
C ILE A 37 -9.56 10.30 -0.54
N TYR A 38 -10.43 9.33 -0.22
CA TYR A 38 -11.28 9.38 0.97
C TYR A 38 -10.75 8.52 2.10
N HIS A 39 -9.91 7.53 1.78
CA HIS A 39 -9.29 6.66 2.76
C HIS A 39 -7.95 6.13 2.24
N VAL A 40 -7.04 5.77 3.17
CA VAL A 40 -5.73 5.23 2.82
C VAL A 40 -5.45 3.97 3.64
N HIS A 41 -5.11 2.89 2.96
CA HIS A 41 -4.54 1.70 3.60
C HIS A 41 -3.02 1.78 3.70
N ILE A 42 -2.51 1.39 4.85
CA ILE A 42 -1.08 1.15 5.09
C ILE A 42 -0.87 -0.36 4.96
N LYS A 43 -0.64 -0.78 3.74
CA LYS A 43 -0.40 -2.16 3.36
C LYS A 43 0.77 -2.24 2.39
N ASP A 44 1.64 -3.19 2.60
CA ASP A 44 2.87 -3.33 1.83
C ASP A 44 2.86 -4.60 0.98
N VAL A 45 3.65 -4.61 -0.06
CA VAL A 45 3.85 -5.75 -0.94
C VAL A 45 5.33 -5.89 -1.26
N ARG A 46 5.78 -7.12 -1.37
CA ARG A 46 7.12 -7.45 -1.86
C ARG A 46 7.00 -8.22 -3.17
N LEU A 47 7.73 -7.74 -4.20
CA LEU A 47 7.91 -8.50 -5.42
C LEU A 47 8.94 -9.60 -5.17
N GLU A 48 8.58 -10.83 -5.47
CA GLU A 48 9.43 -11.99 -5.19
C GLU A 48 10.31 -12.34 -6.40
N PRO A 49 11.41 -13.07 -6.21
CA PRO A 49 12.27 -13.49 -7.32
C PRO A 49 11.53 -14.26 -8.43
N ALA A 50 10.46 -14.97 -8.09
CA ALA A 50 9.63 -15.68 -9.05
C ALA A 50 8.95 -14.76 -10.08
N ALA A 51 8.80 -13.47 -9.79
CA ALA A 51 8.27 -12.49 -10.74
C ALA A 51 9.10 -12.39 -12.02
N GLY A 52 10.42 -12.60 -11.92
CA GLY A 52 11.32 -12.59 -13.08
C GLY A 52 11.17 -13.81 -14.00
N GLN A 53 10.59 -14.89 -13.51
CA GLN A 53 10.36 -16.14 -14.25
C GLN A 53 8.91 -16.27 -14.75
N ASN A 54 7.99 -15.72 -14.00
CA ASN A 54 6.56 -15.72 -14.30
C ASN A 54 6.13 -14.32 -14.80
N THR A 55 5.00 -13.86 -14.28
CA THR A 55 4.52 -12.49 -14.45
C THR A 55 4.04 -11.97 -13.10
N LEU A 56 3.70 -10.69 -13.03
CA LEU A 56 3.03 -10.14 -11.85
C LEU A 56 1.54 -10.56 -11.77
N LEU A 57 0.97 -11.11 -12.85
CA LEU A 57 -0.39 -11.68 -12.88
C LEU A 57 -0.37 -13.08 -12.25
N ASP A 58 -0.20 -13.16 -10.95
CA ASP A 58 -0.14 -14.40 -10.21
C ASP A 58 -1.53 -14.78 -9.68
N THR A 59 -1.95 -16.02 -9.94
CA THR A 59 -3.24 -16.58 -9.52
C THR A 59 -3.13 -17.59 -8.38
N LYS A 60 -1.92 -17.80 -7.84
CA LYS A 60 -1.70 -18.72 -6.74
C LYS A 60 -2.35 -18.21 -5.44
N GLY A 61 -2.74 -19.15 -4.59
CA GLY A 61 -3.34 -18.84 -3.30
C GLY A 61 -2.41 -18.05 -2.39
N VAL A 62 -2.97 -17.22 -1.52
CA VAL A 62 -2.20 -16.33 -0.62
C VAL A 62 -1.27 -17.09 0.33
N LEU A 63 -1.52 -18.37 0.60
CA LEU A 63 -0.68 -19.22 1.46
C LEU A 63 0.47 -19.92 0.72
N GLU A 64 0.59 -19.75 -0.61
CA GLU A 64 1.64 -20.35 -1.43
C GLU A 64 2.87 -19.42 -1.54
N PHE A 65 3.25 -18.75 -0.46
CA PHE A 65 4.24 -17.65 -0.41
C PHE A 65 5.50 -17.90 -1.23
N ALA A 66 6.08 -19.11 -1.11
CA ALA A 66 7.38 -19.44 -1.70
C ALA A 66 7.37 -19.50 -3.23
N SER A 67 6.21 -19.64 -3.85
CA SER A 67 6.07 -19.78 -5.30
C SER A 67 5.42 -18.62 -6.00
N ARG A 68 4.93 -17.64 -5.23
CA ARG A 68 4.23 -16.46 -5.77
C ARG A 68 5.20 -15.45 -6.38
N SER A 69 4.70 -14.67 -7.33
CA SER A 69 5.44 -13.56 -7.93
C SER A 69 5.50 -12.32 -7.04
N TRP A 70 4.57 -12.20 -6.11
CA TRP A 70 4.52 -11.16 -5.09
C TRP A 70 3.73 -11.63 -3.87
N ASN A 71 4.01 -11.04 -2.74
CA ASN A 71 3.31 -11.31 -1.48
C ASN A 71 2.97 -10.01 -0.76
N PHE A 72 1.78 -9.94 -0.17
CA PHE A 72 1.53 -8.95 0.84
C PHE A 72 2.42 -9.24 2.05
N VAL A 73 3.02 -8.20 2.57
CA VAL A 73 3.99 -8.28 3.68
C VAL A 73 3.73 -7.17 4.68
N THR A 74 4.24 -7.35 5.88
CA THR A 74 4.16 -6.32 6.92
C THR A 74 4.74 -5.00 6.42
N PRO A 75 4.02 -3.85 6.58
CA PRO A 75 4.54 -2.54 6.21
C PRO A 75 5.96 -2.29 6.71
N GLY A 76 6.84 -1.89 5.80
CA GLY A 76 8.26 -1.69 6.05
C GLY A 76 9.16 -2.88 5.72
N THR A 77 8.59 -4.00 5.29
CA THR A 77 9.38 -5.17 4.86
C THR A 77 9.41 -5.36 3.34
N GLY A 78 8.48 -4.77 2.62
CA GLY A 78 8.51 -4.63 1.17
C GLY A 78 9.20 -3.34 0.73
N HIS A 79 8.82 -2.23 1.35
CA HIS A 79 9.36 -0.89 1.11
C HIS A 79 9.84 -0.28 2.43
N ASP A 80 10.98 0.41 2.40
CA ASP A 80 11.63 0.96 3.59
C ASP A 80 10.94 2.23 4.14
N ALA A 81 11.39 2.69 5.30
CA ALA A 81 10.86 3.88 5.96
C ALA A 81 11.04 5.16 5.11
N ALA A 82 12.06 5.22 4.24
CA ALA A 82 12.28 6.38 3.38
C ALA A 82 11.21 6.45 2.28
N TRP A 83 10.86 5.30 1.69
CA TRP A 83 9.76 5.22 0.74
C TRP A 83 8.42 5.59 1.39
N TRP A 84 8.13 5.02 2.57
CA TRP A 84 6.88 5.31 3.30
C TRP A 84 6.78 6.78 3.68
N ARG A 85 7.88 7.40 4.11
CA ARG A 85 7.91 8.84 4.39
C ARG A 85 7.53 9.65 3.16
N ARG A 86 8.15 9.37 2.01
CA ARG A 86 7.83 10.07 0.75
C ARG A 86 6.36 9.91 0.36
N PHE A 87 5.78 8.74 0.53
CA PHE A 87 4.36 8.49 0.25
C PHE A 87 3.46 9.30 1.18
N LEU A 88 3.74 9.30 2.50
CA LEU A 88 2.97 10.05 3.49
C LEU A 88 3.11 11.56 3.33
N GLU A 89 4.30 12.07 3.04
CA GLU A 89 4.52 13.48 2.67
C GLU A 89 3.71 13.86 1.42
N THR A 90 3.67 12.99 0.42
CA THR A 90 2.86 13.23 -0.78
C THR A 90 1.37 13.30 -0.45
N LEU A 91 0.85 12.43 0.40
CA LEU A 91 -0.55 12.50 0.85
C LEU A 91 -0.84 13.82 1.58
N GLN A 92 0.05 14.26 2.46
CA GLN A 92 -0.06 15.54 3.15
C GLN A 92 -0.03 16.73 2.16
N ASP A 93 0.89 16.73 1.20
CA ASP A 93 0.98 17.75 0.15
C ASP A 93 -0.27 17.78 -0.73
N CYS A 94 -0.93 16.64 -0.91
CA CYS A 94 -2.22 16.51 -1.59
C CYS A 94 -3.42 16.96 -0.73
N GLY A 95 -3.19 17.35 0.53
CA GLY A 95 -4.24 17.80 1.45
C GLY A 95 -5.01 16.65 2.12
N TYR A 96 -4.52 15.41 2.08
CA TYR A 96 -5.14 14.31 2.79
C TYR A 96 -4.86 14.42 4.29
N ASP A 97 -5.92 14.50 5.10
CA ASP A 97 -5.88 14.58 6.56
C ASP A 97 -6.68 13.44 7.23
N GLY A 98 -7.07 12.43 6.45
CA GLY A 98 -7.89 11.31 6.90
C GLY A 98 -7.09 10.21 7.64
N ALA A 99 -7.78 9.14 7.97
CA ALA A 99 -7.19 8.01 8.68
C ALA A 99 -6.21 7.20 7.82
N LEU A 100 -5.13 6.74 8.44
CA LEU A 100 -4.19 5.78 7.89
C LEU A 100 -4.46 4.42 8.52
N SER A 101 -5.12 3.53 7.81
CA SER A 101 -5.55 2.23 8.33
C SER A 101 -4.54 1.15 7.99
N ILE A 102 -3.92 0.56 9.00
CA ILE A 102 -3.04 -0.60 8.81
C ILE A 102 -3.90 -1.79 8.39
N GLU A 103 -3.64 -2.33 7.20
CA GLU A 103 -4.21 -3.58 6.72
C GLU A 103 -3.13 -4.66 6.71
N GLN A 104 -3.32 -5.70 7.53
CA GLN A 104 -2.33 -6.74 7.75
C GLN A 104 -2.73 -8.04 7.06
N GLU A 105 -1.99 -8.42 6.03
CA GLU A 105 -2.15 -9.67 5.27
C GLU A 105 -0.84 -10.43 5.07
N ASP A 106 0.14 -10.21 5.97
CA ASP A 106 1.34 -11.03 6.05
C ASP A 106 1.08 -12.27 6.92
N TYR A 107 0.88 -13.40 6.30
CA TYR A 107 0.62 -14.66 7.00
C TYR A 107 1.89 -15.42 7.40
N THR A 108 3.07 -14.83 7.19
CA THR A 108 4.37 -15.44 7.52
C THR A 108 4.85 -15.14 8.93
N ILE A 109 4.24 -14.15 9.59
CA ILE A 109 4.57 -13.75 10.97
C ILE A 109 3.31 -13.60 11.83
N PRO A 110 3.42 -13.68 13.18
CA PRO A 110 2.29 -13.45 14.07
C PRO A 110 1.69 -12.05 13.90
N LEU A 111 0.36 -11.95 13.96
CA LEU A 111 -0.38 -10.70 13.76
C LEU A 111 0.11 -9.58 14.69
N GLU A 112 0.31 -9.89 15.97
CA GLU A 112 0.76 -8.89 16.95
C GLU A 112 2.13 -8.31 16.58
N GLU A 113 3.08 -9.17 16.18
CA GLU A 113 4.41 -8.75 15.73
C GLU A 113 4.32 -7.87 14.48
N ALA A 114 3.48 -8.26 13.52
CA ALA A 114 3.25 -7.48 12.30
C ALA A 114 2.71 -6.08 12.61
N LEU A 115 1.71 -5.98 13.48
CA LEU A 115 1.12 -4.70 13.88
C LEU A 115 2.12 -3.82 14.62
N GLN A 116 2.94 -4.39 15.53
CA GLN A 116 3.98 -3.63 16.22
C GLN A 116 5.02 -3.07 15.25
N LYS A 117 5.45 -3.84 14.25
CA LYS A 117 6.36 -3.39 13.19
C LYS A 117 5.75 -2.27 12.36
N ALA A 118 4.50 -2.43 11.91
CA ALA A 118 3.80 -1.42 11.13
C ALA A 118 3.64 -0.09 11.89
N VAL A 119 3.25 -0.14 13.16
CA VAL A 119 3.16 1.05 14.02
C VAL A 119 4.53 1.70 14.22
N SER A 120 5.58 0.91 14.42
CA SER A 120 6.95 1.42 14.56
C SER A 120 7.42 2.12 13.29
N LEU A 121 7.14 1.54 12.12
CA LEU A 121 7.40 2.15 10.83
C LEU A 121 6.69 3.51 10.70
N LEU A 122 5.39 3.55 10.96
CA LEU A 122 4.61 4.78 10.83
C LEU A 122 5.13 5.91 11.73
N ARG A 123 5.50 5.59 12.97
CA ARG A 123 6.12 6.57 13.89
C ARG A 123 7.43 7.17 13.35
N GLN A 124 8.16 6.44 12.52
CA GLN A 124 9.39 6.90 11.89
C GLN A 124 9.13 7.67 10.59
N ALA A 125 8.07 7.30 9.87
CA ALA A 125 7.78 7.77 8.53
C ALA A 125 6.81 8.96 8.50
N LEU A 126 5.97 9.14 9.53
CA LEU A 126 5.04 10.27 9.59
C LEU A 126 5.80 11.61 9.49
N PRO A 127 5.35 12.52 8.63
CA PRO A 127 5.89 13.88 8.58
C PRO A 127 5.66 14.61 9.92
N ALA A 128 6.52 15.58 10.22
CA ALA A 128 6.46 16.36 11.45
C ALA A 128 5.29 17.35 11.47
#